data_47a9d8137a38bf0f3c8aa288dfafe034
#
_entry.id   47a9d8137a38bf0f3c8aa288dfafe034
#
_cell.length_a   1.000
_cell.length_b   1.000
_cell.length_c   1.000
_cell.angle_alpha   90.00
_cell.angle_beta   90.00
_cell.angle_gamma   90.00
#
_symmetry.space_group_name_H-M   'P 1'
#
loop_
_entity.id
_entity.type
_entity.pdbx_description
1 polymer ?
#
loop_
_entity_poly.entity_id
_entity_poly.type
_entity_poly.pdbx_seq_one_letter_code
_entity_poly.pdbx_strand_id
1 'polypeptide(L)'
;MSIVVDLDHLAETLADYPYGYLLTSSGGAVKAVTVTATVQDGGVDIPVGSGGSARNLADNPKATLLFPPPQPRGYSLIVDGEATATDHGFRLTPSKAVLHRPADHAEAAIGTGHTHDSGCGHDCRPV
;
A
#
# COMPACT_ATOMS: atom_id res chain seq x y z
N MET A 1 -8.36 -6.97 10.66
CA MET A 1 -7.67 -6.42 11.84
C MET A 1 -6.69 -5.33 11.42
N SER A 2 -6.76 -4.18 12.08
CA SER A 2 -5.91 -3.05 11.74
C SER A 2 -5.34 -2.42 13.00
N ILE A 3 -4.08 -2.04 12.91
CA ILE A 3 -3.37 -1.40 14.01
C ILE A 3 -2.91 -0.04 13.51
N VAL A 4 -3.31 1.03 14.18
CA VAL A 4 -2.91 2.38 13.78
C VAL A 4 -1.43 2.56 14.06
N VAL A 5 -0.72 3.12 13.07
CA VAL A 5 0.70 3.46 13.21
C VAL A 5 0.79 4.95 13.44
N ASP A 6 1.47 5.33 14.52
CA ASP A 6 1.75 6.73 14.80
C ASP A 6 2.68 7.25 13.69
N LEU A 7 2.32 8.39 13.09
CA LEU A 7 3.11 8.93 11.98
C LEU A 7 4.53 9.29 12.41
N ASP A 8 4.74 9.59 13.69
CA ASP A 8 6.08 9.85 14.21
C ASP A 8 6.96 8.60 14.19
N HIS A 9 6.35 7.42 14.09
CA HIS A 9 7.08 6.15 14.04
C HIS A 9 7.03 5.51 12.66
N LEU A 10 6.55 6.23 11.65
CA LEU A 10 6.39 5.67 10.32
C LEU A 10 7.73 5.24 9.72
N ALA A 11 8.78 6.03 9.93
CA ALA A 11 10.09 5.70 9.38
C ALA A 11 10.59 4.35 9.86
N GLU A 12 10.40 4.07 11.15
CA GLU A 12 10.82 2.79 11.73
C GLU A 12 10.02 1.63 11.18
N THR A 13 8.71 1.84 11.05
CA THR A 13 7.83 0.81 10.53
C THR A 13 8.14 0.52 9.07
N LEU A 14 8.31 1.58 8.28
CA LEU A 14 8.54 1.44 6.84
C LEU A 14 9.86 0.74 6.54
N ALA A 15 10.84 0.84 7.44
CA ALA A 15 12.15 0.23 7.23
C ALA A 15 12.09 -1.28 7.03
N ASP A 16 11.02 -1.93 7.50
CA ASP A 16 10.85 -3.37 7.36
C ASP A 16 10.22 -3.77 6.04
N TYR A 17 9.84 -2.80 5.19
CA TYR A 17 9.12 -3.06 3.95
C TYR A 17 9.98 -2.66 2.75
N PRO A 18 10.56 -3.62 2.02
CA PRO A 18 11.51 -3.29 0.96
C PRO A 18 10.89 -2.64 -0.27
N TYR A 19 9.61 -2.85 -0.51
CA TYR A 19 8.93 -2.23 -1.64
C TYR A 19 7.43 -2.19 -1.39
N GLY A 20 6.75 -1.39 -2.19
CA GLY A 20 5.31 -1.33 -2.15
C GLY A 20 4.76 -0.83 -3.47
N TYR A 21 3.53 -0.34 -3.41
CA TYR A 21 2.82 0.15 -4.58
C TYR A 21 2.26 1.53 -4.28
N LEU A 22 2.44 2.43 -5.23
CA LEU A 22 1.79 3.74 -5.19
C LEU A 22 0.49 3.62 -5.95
N LEU A 23 -0.61 3.91 -5.26
CA LEU A 23 -1.95 3.85 -5.81
C LEU A 23 -2.46 5.27 -5.99
N THR A 24 -2.78 5.62 -7.23
CA THR A 24 -3.36 6.91 -7.57
C THR A 24 -4.64 6.67 -8.35
N SER A 25 -5.51 7.66 -8.39
CA SER A 25 -6.76 7.49 -9.10
C SER A 25 -7.21 8.81 -9.74
N SER A 26 -7.95 8.67 -10.82
CA SER A 26 -8.57 9.80 -11.51
C SER A 26 -9.72 9.24 -12.33
N GLY A 27 -10.86 9.92 -12.30
CA GLY A 27 -12.01 9.51 -13.07
C GLY A 27 -12.53 8.13 -12.73
N GLY A 28 -12.33 7.68 -11.48
CA GLY A 28 -12.80 6.39 -11.04
C GLY A 28 -11.87 5.23 -11.37
N ALA A 29 -10.76 5.47 -12.04
CA ALA A 29 -9.80 4.43 -12.37
C ALA A 29 -8.59 4.51 -11.44
N VAL A 30 -8.09 3.36 -11.01
CA VAL A 30 -6.96 3.27 -10.09
C VAL A 30 -5.74 2.76 -10.85
N LYS A 31 -4.61 3.40 -10.63
CA LYS A 31 -3.34 2.98 -11.18
C LYS A 31 -2.39 2.59 -10.05
N ALA A 32 -1.72 1.46 -10.20
CA ALA A 32 -0.75 0.97 -9.23
C ALA A 32 0.60 0.83 -9.89
N VAL A 33 1.64 1.36 -9.25
CA VAL A 33 3.01 1.18 -9.73
C VAL A 33 3.89 0.73 -8.58
N THR A 34 4.84 -0.15 -8.87
CA THR A 34 5.78 -0.63 -7.86
C THR A 34 6.76 0.47 -7.51
N VAL A 35 6.99 0.68 -6.22
CA VAL A 35 7.85 1.75 -5.75
C VAL A 35 8.67 1.30 -4.56
N THR A 36 9.76 2.01 -4.31
CA THR A 36 10.41 2.04 -3.01
C THR A 36 10.13 3.40 -2.39
N ALA A 37 10.21 3.48 -1.08
CA ALA A 37 9.86 4.73 -0.40
C ALA A 37 10.70 4.89 0.86
N THR A 38 11.03 6.14 1.18
CA THR A 38 11.75 6.47 2.40
C THR A 38 11.07 7.65 3.07
N VAL A 39 11.05 7.63 4.41
CA VAL A 39 10.51 8.75 5.17
C VAL A 39 11.61 9.78 5.36
N GLN A 40 11.28 11.04 5.08
CA GLN A 40 12.23 12.13 5.18
C GLN A 40 11.48 13.41 5.54
N ASP A 41 11.88 14.03 6.64
CA ASP A 41 11.27 15.30 7.07
C ASP A 41 9.75 15.26 7.15
N GLY A 42 9.23 14.17 7.71
CA GLY A 42 7.79 14.02 7.91
C GLY A 42 7.00 13.64 6.68
N GLY A 43 7.65 13.50 5.54
CA GLY A 43 7.01 13.06 4.30
C GLY A 43 7.63 11.78 3.80
N VAL A 44 7.03 11.21 2.77
CA VAL A 44 7.52 9.97 2.17
C VAL A 44 7.99 10.26 0.75
N ASP A 45 9.27 10.04 0.50
CA ASP A 45 9.85 10.23 -0.82
C ASP A 45 9.74 8.96 -1.63
N ILE A 46 9.28 9.09 -2.86
CA ILE A 46 8.99 7.97 -3.75
C ILE A 46 9.73 8.20 -5.06
N PRO A 47 10.96 7.68 -5.20
CA PRO A 47 11.78 7.93 -6.39
C PRO A 47 11.37 6.99 -7.53
N VAL A 48 10.31 7.37 -8.25
CA VAL A 48 9.83 6.58 -9.38
C VAL A 48 9.32 7.51 -10.47
N GLY A 49 9.56 7.15 -11.71
CA GLY A 49 8.99 7.88 -12.85
C GLY A 49 7.72 7.20 -13.31
N SER A 50 6.63 7.93 -13.35
CA SER A 50 5.35 7.41 -13.84
C SER A 50 4.49 8.56 -14.34
N GLY A 51 4.41 8.70 -15.67
CA GLY A 51 3.59 9.75 -16.26
C GLY A 51 2.12 9.60 -15.94
N GLY A 52 1.62 8.36 -15.87
CA GLY A 52 0.22 8.10 -15.52
C GLY A 52 -0.09 8.49 -14.10
N SER A 53 0.81 8.16 -13.16
CA SER A 53 0.62 8.57 -11.77
C SER A 53 0.68 10.09 -11.63
N ALA A 54 1.59 10.74 -12.35
CA ALA A 54 1.70 12.19 -12.32
C ALA A 54 0.41 12.85 -12.82
N ARG A 55 -0.16 12.33 -13.89
CA ARG A 55 -1.42 12.86 -14.41
C ARG A 55 -2.56 12.67 -13.43
N ASN A 56 -2.62 11.49 -12.80
CA ASN A 56 -3.65 11.23 -11.80
C ASN A 56 -3.53 12.19 -10.62
N LEU A 57 -2.31 12.42 -10.14
CA LEU A 57 -2.09 13.28 -8.97
C LEU A 57 -2.36 14.74 -9.28
N ALA A 58 -2.15 15.18 -10.52
CA ALA A 58 -2.50 16.53 -10.92
C ALA A 58 -4.01 16.76 -10.84
N ASP A 59 -4.79 15.71 -11.09
CA ASP A 59 -6.24 15.77 -11.04
C ASP A 59 -6.77 15.46 -9.63
N ASN A 60 -6.14 14.52 -8.94
CA ASN A 60 -6.57 14.07 -7.63
C ASN A 60 -5.33 13.77 -6.78
N PRO A 61 -4.99 14.65 -5.82
CA PRO A 61 -3.75 14.46 -5.06
C PRO A 61 -3.80 13.33 -4.03
N LYS A 62 -4.96 12.77 -3.78
CA LYS A 62 -5.07 11.68 -2.81
C LYS A 62 -4.38 10.43 -3.34
N ALA A 63 -3.59 9.82 -2.50
CA ALA A 63 -2.81 8.65 -2.86
C ALA A 63 -2.67 7.73 -1.67
N THR A 64 -2.38 6.47 -1.97
CA THR A 64 -2.13 5.46 -0.96
C THR A 64 -0.86 4.71 -1.32
N LEU A 65 -0.04 4.45 -0.32
CA LEU A 65 1.07 3.52 -0.46
C LEU A 65 0.68 2.22 0.23
N LEU A 66 0.81 1.13 -0.50
CA LEU A 66 0.50 -0.20 0.01
C LEU A 66 1.76 -1.04 -0.03
N PHE A 67 2.23 -1.46 1.14
CA PHE A 67 3.42 -2.30 1.25
C PHE A 67 2.97 -3.69 1.68
N PRO A 68 3.16 -4.71 0.83
CA PRO A 68 2.74 -6.06 1.19
C PRO A 68 3.60 -6.60 2.32
N PRO A 69 3.08 -7.57 3.09
CA PRO A 69 3.84 -8.11 4.20
C PRO A 69 5.12 -8.77 3.70
N PRO A 70 6.26 -8.54 4.38
CA PRO A 70 7.51 -9.18 3.99
C PRO A 70 7.53 -10.66 4.29
N GLN A 71 6.60 -11.14 5.10
CA GLN A 71 6.51 -12.55 5.48
C GLN A 71 5.08 -13.03 5.31
N PRO A 72 4.88 -14.30 4.97
CA PRO A 72 3.52 -14.83 4.86
C PRO A 72 2.75 -14.59 6.14
N ARG A 73 1.47 -14.21 6.01
CA ARG A 73 0.55 -13.96 7.11
C ARG A 73 0.94 -12.75 7.97
N GLY A 74 1.89 -11.96 7.50
CA GLY A 74 2.27 -10.74 8.18
C GLY A 74 1.29 -9.61 7.91
N TYR A 75 1.66 -8.41 8.35
CA TYR A 75 0.84 -7.22 8.17
C TYR A 75 1.26 -6.45 6.93
N SER A 76 0.27 -5.99 6.17
CA SER A 76 0.50 -4.98 5.15
C SER A 76 0.58 -3.62 5.82
N LEU A 77 1.43 -2.74 5.30
CA LEU A 77 1.47 -1.36 5.76
C LEU A 77 0.74 -0.51 4.72
N ILE A 78 -0.26 0.24 5.17
CA ILE A 78 -1.05 1.09 4.29
C ILE A 78 -0.92 2.53 4.77
N VAL A 79 -0.45 3.40 3.89
CA VAL A 79 -0.22 4.82 4.21
C VAL A 79 -1.05 5.66 3.27
N ASP A 80 -2.00 6.40 3.81
CA ASP A 80 -2.84 7.31 3.05
C ASP A 80 -2.34 8.73 3.21
N GLY A 81 -2.47 9.53 2.17
CA GLY A 81 -2.08 10.91 2.22
C GLY A 81 -2.35 11.63 0.91
N GLU A 82 -1.64 12.73 0.72
CA GLU A 82 -1.67 13.50 -0.52
C GLU A 82 -0.28 13.55 -1.09
N ALA A 83 -0.17 13.37 -2.39
CA ALA A 83 1.12 13.32 -3.05
C ALA A 83 1.22 14.36 -4.15
N THR A 84 2.44 14.83 -4.37
CA THR A 84 2.77 15.76 -5.44
C THR A 84 4.00 15.26 -6.17
N ALA A 85 4.13 15.66 -7.42
CA ALA A 85 5.31 15.31 -8.22
C ALA A 85 6.51 16.14 -7.77
N THR A 86 7.68 15.52 -7.80
CA THR A 86 8.95 16.17 -7.51
C THR A 86 9.90 15.94 -8.67
N ASP A 87 11.12 16.51 -8.58
CA ASP A 87 12.12 16.30 -9.63
C ASP A 87 12.56 14.85 -9.76
N HIS A 88 12.40 14.06 -8.70
CA HIS A 88 12.88 12.68 -8.65
C HIS A 88 11.77 11.64 -8.59
N GLY A 89 10.53 12.08 -8.55
CA GLY A 89 9.39 11.16 -8.43
C GLY A 89 8.23 11.85 -7.76
N PHE A 90 7.88 11.38 -6.58
CA PHE A 90 6.73 11.93 -5.84
C PHE A 90 7.08 12.08 -4.38
N ARG A 91 6.33 12.94 -3.70
CA ARG A 91 6.41 13.08 -2.25
C ARG A 91 5.00 13.02 -1.70
N LEU A 92 4.79 12.11 -0.75
CA LEU A 92 3.50 11.93 -0.10
C LEU A 92 3.56 12.51 1.31
N THR A 93 2.57 13.35 1.62
CA THR A 93 2.38 13.84 2.98
C THR A 93 1.37 12.93 3.65
N PRO A 94 1.80 12.09 4.60
CA PRO A 94 0.90 11.09 5.17
C PRO A 94 -0.11 11.73 6.11
N SER A 95 -1.33 11.22 6.06
CA SER A 95 -2.39 11.60 6.97
C SER A 95 -2.78 10.45 7.89
N LYS A 96 -2.51 9.21 7.47
CA LYS A 96 -2.90 8.03 8.24
C LYS A 96 -2.05 6.85 7.82
N ALA A 97 -1.64 6.04 8.78
CA ALA A 97 -0.92 4.80 8.49
C ALA A 97 -1.48 3.69 9.38
N VAL A 98 -1.66 2.52 8.79
CA VAL A 98 -2.14 1.35 9.54
C VAL A 98 -1.38 0.12 9.09
N LEU A 99 -1.24 -0.81 10.02
CA LEU A 99 -0.84 -2.18 9.72
C LEU A 99 -2.12 -3.00 9.63
N HIS A 100 -2.29 -3.71 8.54
CA HIS A 100 -3.52 -4.46 8.28
C HIS A 100 -3.21 -5.92 7.96
N ARG A 101 -3.99 -6.79 8.53
CA ARG A 101 -3.94 -8.22 8.25
C ARG A 101 -5.37 -8.73 8.26
N PRO A 102 -5.76 -9.54 7.26
CA PRO A 102 -7.11 -10.10 7.28
C PRO A 102 -7.34 -10.93 8.54
N ALA A 103 -8.50 -10.76 9.15
CA ALA A 103 -8.83 -11.49 10.37
C ALA A 103 -8.88 -12.98 10.11
N ASP A 104 -9.23 -13.38 8.89
CA ASP A 104 -9.38 -14.78 8.55
C ASP A 104 -8.05 -15.50 8.35
N HIS A 105 -6.91 -14.81 8.47
CA HIS A 105 -5.63 -15.50 8.47
C HIS A 105 -5.55 -16.54 9.58
N ALA A 106 -6.13 -16.24 10.74
CA ALA A 106 -6.19 -17.21 11.81
C ALA A 106 -7.18 -18.31 11.50
N GLU A 107 -8.27 -17.97 10.83
CA GLU A 107 -9.31 -18.92 10.48
C GLU A 107 -8.93 -19.77 9.29
N ALA A 108 -8.10 -19.26 8.42
CA ALA A 108 -7.63 -20.02 7.28
C ALA A 108 -6.92 -21.29 7.71
N ALA A 109 -6.38 -21.30 8.90
CA ALA A 109 -5.74 -22.49 9.44
C ALA A 109 -6.80 -23.54 9.83
N ILE A 110 -8.03 -23.12 9.98
CA ILE A 110 -9.11 -24.01 10.33
C ILE A 110 -9.77 -24.56 9.08
N GLY A 111 -9.90 -23.76 8.24
CA GLY A 111 -10.64 -24.09 7.13
C GLY A 111 -10.21 -24.79 6.05
N THR A 112 -10.36 -24.89 6.41
CA THR A 112 -10.67 -24.87 5.59
C THR A 112 -11.23 -24.95 4.67
N GLY A 113 -11.22 -25.33 4.70
CA GLY A 113 -11.86 -25.27 3.90
C GLY A 113 -12.27 -24.89 3.11
N HIS A 114 -12.28 -24.98 3.27
CA HIS A 114 -13.00 -24.56 2.42
C HIS A 114 -12.89 -24.25 1.38
N THR A 115 -12.72 -24.51 1.36
CA THR A 115 -12.97 -24.12 0.52
C THR A 115 -13.06 -23.90 -0.47
N HIS A 116 -13.02 -23.97 -0.44
CA HIS A 116 -13.53 -23.60 -1.28
C HIS A 116 -13.49 -23.48 -2.16
N ASP A 117 -13.22 -23.50 -2.00
CA ASP A 117 -13.52 -23.17 -2.71
C ASP A 117 -13.52 -22.86 -3.39
N SER A 118 -13.28 -22.88 -3.12
CA SER A 118 -13.57 -22.37 -3.65
C SER A 118 -13.46 -21.80 -4.17
N GLY A 119 -13.16 -21.72 -3.85
CA GLY A 119 -13.32 -20.98 -4.20
C GLY A 119 -12.70 -20.45 -4.63
N CYS A 120 -12.54 -20.39 -4.33
CA CYS A 120 -12.21 -19.83 -4.84
C CYS A 120 -11.53 -19.69 -5.14
N GLY A 121 -11.30 -19.96 -4.89
CA GLY A 121 -11.01 -19.67 -5.08
C GLY A 121 -10.23 -19.74 -5.69
N HIS A 122 -10.23 -19.90 -5.77
CA HIS A 122 -9.96 -19.96 -6.58
C HIS A 122 -9.53 -19.40 -7.23
N ASP A 123 -9.45 -19.22 -6.75
CA ASP A 123 -9.31 -18.76 -7.48
C ASP A 123 -8.80 -18.13 -8.13
N CYS A 124 -8.61 -17.88 -7.75
CA CYS A 124 -8.25 -17.30 -8.39
C CYS A 124 -7.42 -17.37 -9.28
N ARG A 125 -7.21 -17.52 -9.83
CA ARG A 125 -6.61 -17.60 -10.77
C ARG A 125 -6.32 -17.11 -11.69
N PRO A 126 -6.21 -16.88 -11.86
CA PRO A 126 -5.92 -16.34 -12.58
C PRO A 126 -5.79 -15.86 -13.36
N VAL A 127 -5.75 -15.55 -13.39
CA VAL A 127 -5.80 -14.99 -14.13
C VAL A 127 -5.55 -14.78 -14.72
#